data_55456b23bb22d799528b187788fd1139
#
_entry.id   55456b23bb22d799528b187788fd1139
#
_cell.length_a   1.000
_cell.length_b   1.000
_cell.length_c   1.000
_cell.angle_alpha   90.00
_cell.angle_beta   90.00
_cell.angle_gamma   90.00
#
_symmetry.space_group_name_H-M   'P 1'
#
loop_
_entity.id
_entity.type
_entity.pdbx_description
1 polymer ?
#
loop_
_entity_poly.entity_id
_entity_poly.type
_entity_poly.pdbx_seq_one_letter_code
_entity_poly.pdbx_strand_id
1 'polypeptide(L)'
;MSSALPQHVINFANPHLIAKELEVNDPAIVDAPYRSSSWRHFVAPQKNAVAGIWEAGPHLERCQCDYDELCHILEGTVRLTDAQGVSCTFGPGSSFVVAAGFQGTWENLTAVRKVYFILG
;
A
#
# COMPACT_ATOMS: atom_id res chain seq x y z
N MET A 1 -10.36 30.11 -10.36
CA MET A 1 -9.09 30.47 -9.71
C MET A 1 -8.28 29.21 -9.52
N SER A 2 -7.10 29.17 -10.06
CA SER A 2 -6.19 28.06 -9.83
C SER A 2 -5.32 28.33 -8.63
N SER A 3 -5.08 27.34 -7.82
CA SER A 3 -4.11 27.43 -6.74
C SER A 3 -2.88 26.62 -7.13
N ALA A 4 -1.74 27.26 -7.11
CA ALA A 4 -0.48 26.59 -7.33
C ALA A 4 0.04 26.04 -6.00
N LEU A 5 0.67 24.88 -6.05
CA LEU A 5 1.36 24.32 -4.89
C LEU A 5 2.67 25.06 -4.66
N PRO A 6 3.10 25.23 -3.42
CA PRO A 6 4.48 25.64 -3.15
C PRO A 6 5.46 24.69 -3.82
N GLN A 7 6.65 25.20 -4.14
CA GLN A 7 7.70 24.40 -4.73
C GLN A 7 8.04 23.22 -3.82
N HIS A 8 8.25 22.04 -4.39
CA HIS A 8 8.56 20.78 -3.69
C HIS A 8 7.44 20.24 -2.81
N VAL A 9 6.22 20.73 -2.98
CA VAL A 9 5.03 20.16 -2.32
C VAL A 9 4.24 19.35 -3.34
N ILE A 10 3.93 18.09 -2.99
CA ILE A 10 3.23 17.16 -3.85
C ILE A 10 1.87 16.86 -3.22
N ASN A 11 0.81 17.08 -3.98
CA ASN A 11 -0.55 16.85 -3.53
C ASN A 11 -1.04 15.50 -4.08
N PHE A 12 -1.49 14.62 -3.19
CA PHE A 12 -2.02 13.32 -3.60
C PHE A 12 -3.43 13.40 -4.20
N ALA A 13 -4.04 14.57 -4.24
CA ALA A 13 -5.31 14.81 -4.91
C ALA A 13 -5.14 15.27 -6.36
N ASN A 14 -4.14 14.75 -7.07
CA ASN A 14 -3.89 15.09 -8.47
C ASN A 14 -4.78 14.22 -9.37
N PRO A 15 -5.81 14.79 -10.04
CA PRO A 15 -6.73 14.01 -10.86
C PRO A 15 -6.12 13.57 -12.20
N HIS A 16 -4.97 14.10 -12.57
CA HIS A 16 -4.32 13.81 -13.86
C HIS A 16 -3.35 12.63 -13.78
N LEU A 17 -3.04 12.15 -12.58
CA LEU A 17 -2.16 11.00 -12.44
C LEU A 17 -2.92 9.73 -12.79
N ILE A 18 -2.33 8.94 -13.69
CA ILE A 18 -2.91 7.68 -14.14
C ILE A 18 -2.41 6.55 -13.26
N ALA A 19 -3.33 5.73 -12.77
CA ALA A 19 -3.00 4.59 -11.93
C ALA A 19 -2.17 3.57 -12.70
N LYS A 20 -1.19 2.98 -12.03
CA LYS A 20 -0.51 1.78 -12.49
C LYS A 20 -1.32 0.57 -12.05
N GLU A 21 -1.81 -0.19 -13.02
CA GLU A 21 -2.53 -1.43 -12.76
C GLU A 21 -1.56 -2.58 -12.69
N LEU A 22 -1.76 -3.47 -11.72
CA LEU A 22 -0.92 -4.64 -11.54
C LEU A 22 -1.79 -5.85 -11.26
N GLU A 23 -1.54 -6.95 -11.98
CA GLU A 23 -2.10 -8.25 -11.63
C GLU A 23 -1.04 -9.05 -10.90
N VAL A 24 -1.38 -9.56 -9.73
CA VAL A 24 -0.51 -10.41 -8.92
C VAL A 24 -1.04 -11.83 -9.02
N ASN A 25 -0.25 -12.72 -9.63
CA ASN A 25 -0.64 -14.11 -9.87
C ASN A 25 0.47 -15.11 -9.53
N ASP A 26 1.56 -14.65 -8.90
CA ASP A 26 2.65 -15.52 -8.48
C ASP A 26 2.17 -16.45 -7.36
N PRO A 27 2.25 -17.80 -7.54
CA PRO A 27 1.80 -18.73 -6.51
C PRO A 27 2.59 -18.65 -5.19
N ALA A 28 3.78 -18.07 -5.21
CA ALA A 28 4.53 -17.83 -3.98
C ALA A 28 3.90 -16.72 -3.14
N ILE A 29 3.11 -15.85 -3.76
CA ILE A 29 2.50 -14.69 -3.11
C ILE A 29 1.02 -14.92 -2.84
N VAL A 30 0.29 -15.46 -3.81
CA VAL A 30 -1.17 -15.61 -3.72
C VAL A 30 -1.61 -17.02 -4.07
N ASP A 31 -2.71 -17.45 -3.48
CA ASP A 31 -3.42 -18.67 -3.90
C ASP A 31 -4.40 -18.39 -5.03
N ALA A 32 -4.95 -17.16 -5.06
CA ALA A 32 -5.81 -16.70 -6.15
C ALA A 32 -5.30 -15.34 -6.63
N PRO A 33 -5.26 -15.10 -7.96
CA PRO A 33 -4.81 -13.83 -8.49
C PRO A 33 -5.67 -12.66 -8.01
N TYR A 34 -5.05 -11.48 -7.86
CA TYR A 34 -5.79 -10.25 -7.59
C TYR A 34 -5.18 -9.10 -8.41
N ARG A 35 -5.92 -8.01 -8.50
CA ARG A 35 -5.48 -6.80 -9.19
C ARG A 35 -5.44 -5.64 -8.22
N SER A 36 -4.45 -4.77 -8.40
CA SER A 36 -4.34 -3.54 -7.64
C SER A 36 -4.17 -2.35 -8.56
N SER A 37 -4.52 -1.17 -8.04
CA SER A 37 -4.27 0.12 -8.68
C SER A 37 -3.39 0.94 -7.76
N SER A 38 -2.33 1.55 -8.31
CA SER A 38 -1.43 2.38 -7.53
C SER A 38 -1.21 3.72 -8.23
N TRP A 39 -1.44 4.80 -7.49
CA TRP A 39 -1.15 6.17 -7.94
C TRP A 39 0.13 6.61 -7.27
N ARG A 40 1.22 6.57 -8.02
CA ARG A 40 2.57 6.84 -7.51
C ARG A 40 2.83 8.34 -7.58
N HIS A 41 2.38 9.06 -6.56
CA HIS A 41 2.45 10.53 -6.52
C HIS A 41 3.87 11.05 -6.31
N PHE A 42 4.70 10.30 -5.59
CA PHE A 42 6.08 10.69 -5.29
C PHE A 42 7.01 9.53 -5.54
N VAL A 43 8.04 9.76 -6.35
CA VAL A 43 9.06 8.74 -6.66
C VAL A 43 10.42 9.40 -6.53
N ALA A 44 11.28 8.86 -5.67
CA ALA A 44 12.65 9.32 -5.48
C ALA A 44 13.58 8.10 -5.57
N PRO A 45 13.98 7.70 -6.81
CA PRO A 45 14.76 6.48 -7.00
C PRO A 45 16.09 6.47 -6.27
N GLN A 46 16.76 7.62 -6.18
CA GLN A 46 18.04 7.75 -5.49
C GLN A 46 17.94 7.53 -3.98
N LYS A 47 16.72 7.59 -3.43
CA LYS A 47 16.44 7.31 -2.01
C LYS A 47 15.71 5.99 -1.83
N ASN A 48 15.46 5.25 -2.90
CA ASN A 48 14.61 4.06 -2.88
C ASN A 48 13.26 4.34 -2.22
N ALA A 49 12.66 5.50 -2.55
CA ALA A 49 11.42 5.94 -1.94
C ALA A 49 10.32 6.10 -2.99
N VAL A 50 9.12 5.68 -2.62
CA VAL A 50 7.90 5.88 -3.40
C VAL A 50 6.73 6.07 -2.44
N ALA A 51 5.84 7.00 -2.77
CA ALA A 51 4.65 7.25 -1.97
C ALA A 51 3.46 7.50 -2.88
N GLY A 52 2.28 7.13 -2.42
CA GLY A 52 1.07 7.33 -3.19
C GLY A 52 -0.16 6.74 -2.53
N ILE A 53 -1.12 6.40 -3.41
CA ILE A 53 -2.37 5.76 -3.05
C ILE A 53 -2.39 4.37 -3.71
N TRP A 54 -2.86 3.39 -2.96
CA TRP A 54 -3.02 2.01 -3.45
C TRP A 54 -4.43 1.54 -3.09
N GLU A 55 -5.04 0.81 -4.02
CA GLU A 55 -6.31 0.16 -3.73
C GLU A 55 -6.39 -1.21 -4.40
N ALA A 56 -7.09 -2.12 -3.75
CA ALA A 56 -7.38 -3.45 -4.25
C ALA A 56 -8.62 -4.00 -3.57
N GLY A 57 -9.26 -4.96 -4.22
CA GLY A 57 -10.37 -5.70 -3.65
C GLY A 57 -9.92 -6.70 -2.58
N PRO A 58 -10.88 -7.47 -2.03
CA PRO A 58 -10.57 -8.51 -1.06
C PRO A 58 -9.59 -9.53 -1.63
N HIS A 59 -8.54 -9.84 -0.87
CA HIS A 59 -7.55 -10.85 -1.23
C HIS A 59 -6.65 -11.14 -0.05
N LEU A 60 -5.89 -12.22 -0.14
CA LEU A 60 -4.85 -12.56 0.82
C LEU A 60 -3.55 -12.77 0.07
N GLU A 61 -2.48 -12.13 0.55
CA GLU A 61 -1.16 -12.30 -0.01
C GLU A 61 -0.13 -12.60 1.07
N ARG A 62 0.85 -13.42 0.72
CA ARG A 62 2.01 -13.69 1.56
C ARG A 62 3.03 -12.60 1.35
N CYS A 63 3.59 -12.12 2.46
CA CYS A 63 4.55 -11.01 2.46
C CYS A 63 5.87 -11.46 3.08
N GLN A 64 6.96 -11.08 2.44
CA GLN A 64 8.30 -11.13 3.01
C GLN A 64 8.93 -9.80 2.65
N CYS A 65 8.89 -8.84 3.58
CA CYS A 65 9.24 -7.47 3.29
C CYS A 65 10.72 -7.21 3.57
N ASP A 66 11.41 -6.60 2.61
CA ASP A 66 12.79 -6.13 2.75
C ASP A 66 12.88 -4.60 2.72
N TYR A 67 11.74 -3.93 2.86
CA TYR A 67 11.61 -2.47 2.89
C TYR A 67 10.65 -2.08 4.00
N ASP A 68 10.66 -0.80 4.36
CA ASP A 68 9.73 -0.22 5.34
C ASP A 68 8.56 0.42 4.61
N GLU A 69 7.35 0.21 5.11
CA GLU A 69 6.16 0.81 4.52
C GLU A 69 5.29 1.44 5.60
N LEU A 70 5.08 2.76 5.50
CA LEU A 70 4.05 3.45 6.27
C LEU A 70 2.72 3.29 5.52
N CYS A 71 1.69 2.85 6.23
CA CYS A 71 0.34 2.71 5.70
C CYS A 71 -0.63 3.55 6.51
N HIS A 72 -1.53 4.23 5.80
CA HIS A 72 -2.68 4.90 6.41
C HIS A 72 -3.94 4.46 5.66
N ILE A 73 -4.84 3.79 6.36
CA ILE A 73 -6.04 3.24 5.75
C ILE A 73 -7.09 4.35 5.58
N LEU A 74 -7.52 4.55 4.34
CA LEU A 74 -8.58 5.50 3.99
C LEU A 74 -9.94 4.82 3.98
N GLU A 75 -10.02 3.62 3.41
CA GLU A 75 -11.25 2.83 3.27
C GLU A 75 -10.94 1.36 3.44
N GLY A 76 -11.88 0.64 4.00
CA GLY A 76 -11.79 -0.81 4.12
C GLY A 76 -11.08 -1.29 5.38
N THR A 77 -10.92 -2.60 5.47
CA THR A 77 -10.36 -3.28 6.64
C THR A 77 -9.32 -4.28 6.17
N VAL A 78 -8.15 -4.25 6.81
CA VAL A 78 -7.03 -5.13 6.52
C VAL A 78 -6.63 -5.88 7.78
N ARG A 79 -6.22 -7.13 7.61
CA ARG A 79 -5.65 -7.95 8.69
C ARG A 79 -4.24 -8.37 8.32
N LEU A 80 -3.29 -8.09 9.23
CA LEU A 80 -1.93 -8.58 9.11
C LEU A 80 -1.72 -9.69 10.13
N THR A 81 -1.07 -10.76 9.69
CA THR A 81 -0.75 -11.91 10.54
C THR A 81 0.73 -12.23 10.36
N ASP A 82 1.48 -12.34 11.45
CA ASP A 82 2.91 -12.64 11.39
C ASP A 82 3.16 -14.15 11.29
N ALA A 83 4.44 -14.53 11.23
CA ALA A 83 4.84 -15.93 11.07
C ALA A 83 4.45 -16.80 12.27
N GLN A 84 4.21 -16.23 13.43
CA GLN A 84 3.77 -16.95 14.64
C GLN A 84 2.26 -16.99 14.76
N GLY A 85 1.52 -16.41 13.82
CA GLY A 85 0.06 -16.41 13.82
C GLY A 85 -0.57 -15.28 14.63
N VAL A 86 0.21 -14.29 15.06
CA VAL A 86 -0.34 -13.11 15.76
C VAL A 86 -0.93 -12.17 14.73
N SER A 87 -2.20 -11.81 14.91
CA SER A 87 -2.95 -10.97 13.97
C SER A 87 -3.35 -9.64 14.58
N CYS A 88 -3.43 -8.62 13.72
CA CYS A 88 -4.02 -7.33 14.05
C CYS A 88 -4.82 -6.84 12.87
N THR A 89 -5.98 -6.23 13.15
CA THR A 89 -6.89 -5.70 12.14
C THR A 89 -6.89 -4.19 12.21
N PHE A 90 -6.79 -3.54 11.04
CA PHE A 90 -6.77 -2.09 10.90
C PHE A 90 -7.91 -1.64 10.00
N GLY A 91 -8.58 -0.56 10.40
CA GLY A 91 -9.67 0.05 9.63
C GLY A 91 -9.37 1.49 9.25
N PRO A 92 -10.38 2.21 8.73
CA PRO A 92 -10.20 3.60 8.29
C PRO A 92 -9.67 4.49 9.41
N GLY A 93 -8.68 5.32 9.08
CA GLY A 93 -8.00 6.20 10.02
C GLY A 93 -6.82 5.57 10.74
N SER A 94 -6.61 4.26 10.62
CA SER A 94 -5.45 3.60 11.23
C SER A 94 -4.18 3.92 10.46
N SER A 95 -3.11 4.19 11.20
CA SER A 95 -1.77 4.37 10.64
C SER A 95 -0.82 3.37 11.29
N PHE A 96 -0.01 2.71 10.49
CA PHE A 96 0.95 1.73 10.99
C PHE A 96 2.13 1.61 10.03
N VAL A 97 3.21 1.04 10.51
CA VAL A 97 4.39 0.72 9.69
C VAL A 97 4.54 -0.78 9.63
N VAL A 98 4.70 -1.30 8.41
CA VAL A 98 5.20 -2.65 8.18
C VAL A 98 6.70 -2.52 7.93
N ALA A 99 7.50 -2.88 8.92
CA ALA A 99 8.95 -2.70 8.86
C ALA A 99 9.61 -3.85 8.10
N ALA A 100 10.78 -3.58 7.54
CA ALA A 100 11.60 -4.60 6.90
C ALA A 100 11.84 -5.76 7.87
N GLY A 101 11.73 -6.98 7.35
CA GLY A 101 11.81 -8.20 8.15
C GLY A 101 10.46 -8.83 8.43
N PHE A 102 9.35 -8.13 8.18
CA PHE A 102 8.02 -8.71 8.36
C PHE A 102 7.85 -9.92 7.44
N GLN A 103 7.44 -11.04 8.02
CA GLN A 103 7.05 -12.26 7.32
C GLN A 103 5.67 -12.67 7.80
N GLY A 104 4.74 -12.85 6.87
CA GLY A 104 3.38 -13.20 7.22
C GLY A 104 2.42 -12.98 6.07
N THR A 105 1.20 -12.58 6.39
CA THR A 105 0.16 -12.32 5.39
C THR A 105 -0.44 -10.94 5.56
N TRP A 106 -0.81 -10.36 4.43
CA TRP A 106 -1.66 -9.18 4.32
C TRP A 106 -2.98 -9.64 3.72
N GLU A 107 -4.07 -9.39 4.40
CA GLU A 107 -5.39 -9.76 3.92
C GLU A 107 -6.31 -8.53 3.88
N ASN A 108 -6.76 -8.18 2.68
CA ASN A 108 -7.87 -7.24 2.53
C ASN A 108 -9.15 -8.00 2.84
N LEU A 109 -9.75 -7.73 4.00
CA LEU A 109 -11.04 -8.34 4.36
C LEU A 109 -12.18 -7.76 3.54
N THR A 110 -12.04 -6.51 3.12
CA THR A 110 -12.92 -5.79 2.21
C THR A 110 -12.05 -5.13 1.14
N ALA A 111 -12.65 -4.40 0.20
CA ALA A 111 -11.87 -3.50 -0.64
C ALA A 111 -11.17 -2.45 0.22
N VAL A 112 -9.92 -2.21 -0.04
CA VAL A 112 -9.07 -1.29 0.74
C VAL A 112 -8.48 -0.22 -0.15
N ARG A 113 -8.49 1.01 0.36
CA ARG A 113 -7.77 2.16 -0.19
C ARG A 113 -6.87 2.72 0.90
N LYS A 114 -5.59 2.89 0.60
CA LYS A 114 -4.61 3.37 1.59
C LYS A 114 -3.65 4.37 0.97
N VAL A 115 -3.15 5.27 1.82
CA VAL A 115 -1.93 6.05 1.56
C VAL A 115 -0.75 5.18 1.97
N TYR A 116 0.30 5.16 1.17
CA TYR A 116 1.53 4.45 1.51
C TYR A 116 2.75 5.33 1.28
N PHE A 117 3.81 5.04 2.03
CA PHE A 117 5.15 5.56 1.80
C PHE A 117 6.12 4.39 2.02
N ILE A 118 6.83 4.03 0.96
CA ILE A 118 7.80 2.92 0.97
C ILE A 118 9.20 3.51 0.95
N LEU A 119 10.07 2.99 1.81
CA LEU A 119 11.47 3.36 1.90
C LEU A 119 12.32 2.08 1.94
N GLY A 120 13.30 1.99 1.09
CA GLY A 120 14.17 0.81 1.04
C GLY A 120 14.45 0.41 -0.38
#